data_84536e67faf11227061d93a300469831
#
_entry.id   84536e67faf11227061d93a300469831
#
_cell.length_a   1.000
_cell.length_b   1.000
_cell.length_c   1.000
_cell.angle_alpha   90.00
_cell.angle_beta   90.00
_cell.angle_gamma   90.00
#
_symmetry.space_group_name_H-M   'P 1'
#
loop_
_entity.id
_entity.type
_entity.pdbx_description
1 polymer ?
#
loop_
_entity_poly.entity_id
_entity_poly.type
_entity_poly.pdbx_seq_one_letter_code
_entity_poly.pdbx_strand_id
1 'polypeptide(L)'
;MAKIIEVLGDYADSGMEIEIAVRKHHLPYQFSEACAKAAKKIPDHVRKSDLKGRVDLRDLPLVTIDGETARDFDDAVFAEKIGRNYRLVVAIADVSHYVRPDDAIDTDAQERSTSVYFPRRVIPMLPENLSNGICSLNPDVERLCMVCDMIITYAGNIKEYRFYPAVMRSHARLTYNQVWDWISDDLDHPHKAQIDTLYKLFKILQKKRFERGAVEFESVETQMLFDDNGKIEKIVPVVRNDAHKLIEECMLAANVCAAEFLIKNKHTALFRNHLGPAPEKLATLREQLGLLGLQLGGGDNPTPKDYAALAEQFKGRPDAELLQVMMLRSMQQAVYEPHC
;
A
#
# COMPACT_ATOMS: atom_id res chain seq x y z
N MET A 1 -39.93 -21.97 6.33
CA MET A 1 -40.40 -21.07 5.25
C MET A 1 -39.32 -19.99 5.03
N ALA A 2 -38.94 -19.75 3.77
CA ALA A 2 -38.07 -18.65 3.42
C ALA A 2 -38.93 -17.38 3.14
N LYS A 3 -38.42 -16.19 3.53
CA LYS A 3 -39.07 -14.93 3.22
C LYS A 3 -38.15 -14.14 2.29
N ILE A 4 -38.67 -13.66 1.18
CA ILE A 4 -37.94 -12.73 0.31
C ILE A 4 -37.85 -11.40 1.03
N ILE A 5 -36.66 -10.87 1.21
CA ILE A 5 -36.39 -9.58 1.88
C ILE A 5 -35.97 -8.50 0.89
N GLU A 6 -35.37 -8.87 -0.24
CA GLU A 6 -34.89 -7.95 -1.27
C GLU A 6 -34.91 -8.64 -2.63
N VAL A 7 -35.19 -7.91 -3.70
CA VAL A 7 -35.04 -8.31 -5.10
C VAL A 7 -33.88 -7.48 -5.66
N LEU A 8 -32.78 -8.13 -6.05
CA LEU A 8 -31.57 -7.43 -6.50
C LEU A 8 -31.62 -7.01 -7.97
N GLY A 9 -32.43 -7.67 -8.79
CA GLY A 9 -32.53 -7.47 -10.24
C GLY A 9 -32.55 -8.79 -10.99
N ASP A 10 -32.29 -8.75 -12.30
CA ASP A 10 -32.17 -9.95 -13.13
C ASP A 10 -30.73 -10.52 -13.00
N TYR A 11 -30.62 -11.85 -12.98
CA TYR A 11 -29.32 -12.50 -12.90
C TYR A 11 -28.40 -12.17 -14.09
N ALA A 12 -28.97 -11.83 -15.24
CA ALA A 12 -28.22 -11.43 -16.43
C ALA A 12 -27.76 -9.96 -16.44
N ASP A 13 -28.17 -9.17 -15.45
CA ASP A 13 -27.75 -7.76 -15.36
C ASP A 13 -26.25 -7.64 -15.11
N SER A 14 -25.61 -6.71 -15.81
CA SER A 14 -24.17 -6.43 -15.62
C SER A 14 -23.90 -5.95 -14.18
N GLY A 15 -22.99 -6.64 -13.48
CA GLY A 15 -22.62 -6.32 -12.09
C GLY A 15 -23.47 -7.06 -11.05
N MET A 16 -24.40 -7.93 -11.44
CA MET A 16 -25.21 -8.71 -10.50
C MET A 16 -24.36 -9.59 -9.59
N GLU A 17 -23.24 -10.10 -10.08
CA GLU A 17 -22.29 -10.89 -9.30
C GLU A 17 -21.71 -10.06 -8.11
N ILE A 18 -21.49 -8.76 -8.31
CA ILE A 18 -21.02 -7.85 -7.27
C ILE A 18 -22.14 -7.66 -6.23
N GLU A 19 -23.39 -7.42 -6.67
CA GLU A 19 -24.53 -7.27 -5.76
C GLU A 19 -24.77 -8.52 -4.92
N ILE A 20 -24.65 -9.70 -5.52
CA ILE A 20 -24.73 -10.99 -4.82
C ILE A 20 -23.58 -11.14 -3.82
N ALA A 21 -22.35 -10.83 -4.23
CA ALA A 21 -21.19 -10.93 -3.36
C ALA A 21 -21.29 -10.01 -2.15
N VAL A 22 -21.74 -8.76 -2.35
CA VAL A 22 -21.95 -7.77 -1.28
C VAL A 22 -22.90 -8.31 -0.21
N ARG A 23 -24.05 -8.90 -0.60
CA ARG A 23 -25.04 -9.46 0.35
C ARG A 23 -24.54 -10.76 0.97
N LYS A 24 -23.96 -11.64 0.17
CA LYS A 24 -23.43 -12.94 0.63
C LYS A 24 -22.35 -12.77 1.71
N HIS A 25 -21.51 -11.76 1.58
CA HIS A 25 -20.41 -11.47 2.52
C HIS A 25 -20.77 -10.40 3.54
N HIS A 26 -22.04 -9.95 3.59
CA HIS A 26 -22.51 -8.93 4.53
C HIS A 26 -21.67 -7.66 4.53
N LEU A 27 -21.21 -7.22 3.36
CA LEU A 27 -20.39 -6.00 3.26
C LEU A 27 -21.26 -4.77 3.53
N PRO A 28 -20.80 -3.83 4.37
CA PRO A 28 -21.53 -2.59 4.67
C PRO A 28 -21.39 -1.60 3.50
N TYR A 29 -22.25 -1.72 2.50
CA TYR A 29 -22.17 -0.95 1.26
C TYR A 29 -22.86 0.42 1.30
N GLN A 30 -23.68 0.69 2.31
CA GLN A 30 -24.33 1.99 2.51
C GLN A 30 -23.77 2.66 3.77
N PHE A 31 -23.56 3.97 3.71
CA PHE A 31 -23.22 4.75 4.89
C PHE A 31 -24.48 5.03 5.71
N SER A 32 -24.32 5.11 7.04
CA SER A 32 -25.41 5.52 7.92
C SER A 32 -25.83 6.96 7.61
N GLU A 33 -27.10 7.29 7.94
CA GLU A 33 -27.57 8.69 7.80
C GLU A 33 -26.75 9.68 8.63
N ALA A 34 -26.28 9.26 9.80
CA ALA A 34 -25.45 10.08 10.67
C ALA A 34 -24.10 10.38 10.00
N CYS A 35 -23.44 9.35 9.44
CA CYS A 35 -22.20 9.49 8.69
C CYS A 35 -22.40 10.39 7.46
N ALA A 36 -23.44 10.16 6.67
CA ALA A 36 -23.74 10.98 5.48
C ALA A 36 -24.00 12.45 5.83
N LYS A 37 -24.66 12.73 6.94
CA LYS A 37 -24.89 14.11 7.44
C LYS A 37 -23.59 14.74 7.97
N ALA A 38 -22.72 13.97 8.63
CA ALA A 38 -21.43 14.45 9.11
C ALA A 38 -20.48 14.76 7.94
N ALA A 39 -20.38 13.86 6.96
CA ALA A 39 -19.56 14.03 5.78
C ALA A 39 -19.90 15.31 4.99
N LYS A 40 -21.19 15.66 4.84
CA LYS A 40 -21.63 16.89 4.16
C LYS A 40 -21.17 18.19 4.83
N LYS A 41 -20.73 18.15 6.10
CA LYS A 41 -20.24 19.32 6.84
C LYS A 41 -18.73 19.53 6.65
N ILE A 42 -18.04 18.55 6.13
CA ILE A 42 -16.59 18.64 5.88
C ILE A 42 -16.37 19.53 4.66
N PRO A 43 -15.46 20.52 4.75
CA PRO A 43 -15.18 21.41 3.63
C PRO A 43 -14.50 20.66 2.48
N ASP A 44 -14.62 21.15 1.28
CA ASP A 44 -13.95 20.66 0.07
C ASP A 44 -12.54 21.23 -0.12
N HIS A 45 -12.12 22.17 0.73
CA HIS A 45 -10.83 22.81 0.71
C HIS A 45 -10.21 22.98 2.12
N VAL A 46 -8.91 23.14 2.19
CA VAL A 46 -8.17 23.42 3.43
C VAL A 46 -8.45 24.87 3.89
N ARG A 47 -8.94 25.03 5.10
CA ARG A 47 -9.24 26.34 5.67
C ARG A 47 -7.98 26.97 6.29
N LYS A 48 -7.91 28.28 6.38
CA LYS A 48 -6.81 28.99 7.06
C LYS A 48 -6.58 28.53 8.50
N SER A 49 -7.67 28.19 9.21
CA SER A 49 -7.59 27.63 10.57
C SER A 49 -6.85 26.31 10.66
N ASP A 50 -6.93 25.50 9.60
CA ASP A 50 -6.38 24.15 9.56
C ASP A 50 -4.85 24.16 9.35
N LEU A 51 -4.29 25.31 8.94
CA LEU A 51 -2.85 25.51 8.73
C LEU A 51 -2.06 25.75 10.03
N LYS A 52 -2.75 26.05 11.14
CA LYS A 52 -2.08 26.37 12.41
C LYS A 52 -1.25 25.19 12.91
N GLY A 53 0.06 25.44 13.12
CA GLY A 53 1.00 24.45 13.63
C GLY A 53 1.49 23.44 12.60
N ARG A 54 1.19 23.66 11.31
CA ARG A 54 1.66 22.82 10.21
C ARG A 54 2.83 23.42 9.49
N VAL A 55 3.73 22.56 9.05
CA VAL A 55 4.85 22.95 8.19
C VAL A 55 4.33 23.19 6.78
N ASP A 56 4.80 24.27 6.15
CA ASP A 56 4.46 24.59 4.77
C ASP A 56 5.37 23.84 3.80
N LEU A 57 4.82 22.91 3.03
CA LEU A 57 5.50 22.13 2.00
C LEU A 57 4.89 22.35 0.61
N ARG A 58 4.13 23.40 0.39
CA ARG A 58 3.43 23.67 -0.88
C ARG A 58 4.38 23.89 -2.05
N ASP A 59 5.60 24.37 -1.77
CA ASP A 59 6.64 24.59 -2.77
C ASP A 59 7.60 23.39 -2.95
N LEU A 60 7.48 22.37 -2.08
CA LEU A 60 8.24 21.14 -2.25
C LEU A 60 7.58 20.31 -3.36
N PRO A 61 8.31 19.89 -4.43
CA PRO A 61 7.70 19.21 -5.57
C PRO A 61 7.36 17.75 -5.27
N LEU A 62 6.49 17.53 -4.29
CA LEU A 62 5.88 16.25 -3.97
C LEU A 62 5.00 15.80 -5.14
N VAL A 63 5.06 14.52 -5.47
CA VAL A 63 4.22 13.89 -6.51
C VAL A 63 3.53 12.66 -5.97
N THR A 64 2.34 12.35 -6.47
CA THR A 64 1.66 11.08 -6.25
C THR A 64 1.93 10.15 -7.43
N ILE A 65 2.15 8.85 -7.16
CA ILE A 65 2.39 7.82 -8.19
C ILE A 65 1.52 6.63 -7.85
N ASP A 66 0.48 6.36 -8.67
CA ASP A 66 -0.51 5.33 -8.40
C ASP A 66 -1.05 4.70 -9.70
N GLY A 67 -2.04 3.80 -9.60
CA GLY A 67 -2.72 3.22 -10.76
C GLY A 67 -3.51 4.26 -11.57
N GLU A 68 -3.74 3.96 -12.86
CA GLU A 68 -4.45 4.87 -13.78
C GLU A 68 -5.86 5.22 -13.29
N THR A 69 -6.53 4.28 -12.63
CA THR A 69 -7.93 4.43 -12.18
C THR A 69 -8.07 4.91 -10.73
N ALA A 70 -6.95 5.07 -10.01
CA ALA A 70 -6.95 5.55 -8.63
C ALA A 70 -7.51 6.98 -8.55
N ARG A 71 -8.27 7.25 -7.48
CA ARG A 71 -8.84 8.56 -7.15
C ARG A 71 -8.54 9.00 -5.73
N ASP A 72 -8.16 8.08 -4.90
CA ASP A 72 -7.82 8.18 -3.49
C ASP A 72 -6.30 8.13 -3.34
N PHE A 73 -5.64 9.28 -3.56
CA PHE A 73 -4.18 9.38 -3.44
C PHE A 73 -3.81 9.58 -1.97
N ASP A 74 -3.38 8.49 -1.32
CA ASP A 74 -3.08 8.50 0.11
C ASP A 74 -1.66 8.96 0.41
N ASP A 75 -0.73 8.83 -0.53
CA ASP A 75 0.68 9.17 -0.36
C ASP A 75 1.25 10.02 -1.49
N ALA A 76 2.21 10.86 -1.12
CA ALA A 76 3.04 11.62 -2.03
C ALA A 76 4.50 11.54 -1.59
N VAL A 77 5.41 11.54 -2.56
CA VAL A 77 6.84 11.33 -2.31
C VAL A 77 7.69 12.41 -2.96
N PHE A 78 8.81 12.70 -2.31
CA PHE A 78 9.87 13.55 -2.84
C PHE A 78 11.22 13.02 -2.38
N ALA A 79 12.24 13.05 -3.25
CA ALA A 79 13.60 12.75 -2.86
C ALA A 79 14.60 13.77 -3.44
N GLU A 80 15.60 14.10 -2.65
CA GLU A 80 16.72 14.91 -3.07
C GLU A 80 18.05 14.33 -2.55
N LYS A 81 19.13 14.63 -3.27
CA LYS A 81 20.48 14.26 -2.84
C LYS A 81 21.06 15.33 -1.93
N ILE A 82 21.49 14.96 -0.72
CA ILE A 82 22.17 15.85 0.23
C ILE A 82 23.58 15.32 0.48
N GLY A 83 24.56 15.90 -0.20
CA GLY A 83 25.94 15.43 -0.17
C GLY A 83 26.05 13.97 -0.65
N ARG A 84 26.48 13.06 0.24
CA ARG A 84 26.53 11.61 -0.06
C ARG A 84 25.23 10.88 0.29
N ASN A 85 24.30 11.52 0.98
CA ASN A 85 23.05 10.92 1.45
C ASN A 85 21.87 11.34 0.56
N TYR A 86 20.72 10.78 0.87
CA TYR A 86 19.45 11.15 0.28
C TYR A 86 18.50 11.63 1.37
N ARG A 87 17.72 12.65 1.07
CA ARG A 87 16.52 13.00 1.84
C ARG A 87 15.34 12.39 1.12
N LEU A 88 14.52 11.64 1.84
CA LEU A 88 13.24 11.12 1.38
C LEU A 88 12.15 11.75 2.23
N VAL A 89 11.17 12.36 1.59
CA VAL A 89 9.97 12.89 2.22
C VAL A 89 8.79 12.05 1.75
N VAL A 90 8.09 11.44 2.70
CA VAL A 90 6.86 10.70 2.48
C VAL A 90 5.75 11.46 3.20
N ALA A 91 4.77 11.94 2.43
CA ALA A 91 3.61 12.65 2.95
C ALA A 91 2.38 11.74 2.82
N ILE A 92 1.68 11.50 3.93
CA ILE A 92 0.47 10.68 3.99
C ILE A 92 -0.72 11.58 4.28
N ALA A 93 -1.84 11.38 3.61
CA ALA A 93 -3.08 12.12 3.83
C ALA A 93 -3.48 12.13 5.32
N ASP A 94 -3.68 13.33 5.89
CA ASP A 94 -4.04 13.49 7.32
C ASP A 94 -5.55 13.32 7.52
N VAL A 95 -6.03 12.10 7.33
CA VAL A 95 -7.44 11.74 7.54
C VAL A 95 -7.90 12.07 8.96
N SER A 96 -7.01 11.92 9.96
CA SER A 96 -7.31 12.15 11.38
C SER A 96 -7.65 13.60 11.72
N HIS A 97 -7.34 14.53 10.82
CA HIS A 97 -7.78 15.92 10.96
C HIS A 97 -9.29 16.07 10.79
N TYR A 98 -9.88 15.28 9.90
CA TYR A 98 -11.28 15.36 9.49
C TYR A 98 -12.16 14.32 10.19
N VAL A 99 -11.65 13.14 10.48
CA VAL A 99 -12.32 12.05 11.17
C VAL A 99 -11.81 11.98 12.61
N ARG A 100 -12.72 12.16 13.57
CA ARG A 100 -12.35 12.19 14.98
C ARG A 100 -12.84 10.91 15.68
N PRO A 101 -12.10 10.43 16.69
CA PRO A 101 -12.54 9.27 17.47
C PRO A 101 -14.00 9.41 17.92
N ASP A 102 -14.76 8.36 17.76
CA ASP A 102 -16.17 8.23 18.17
C ASP A 102 -17.15 9.15 17.43
N ASP A 103 -16.73 9.87 16.36
CA ASP A 103 -17.69 10.55 15.51
C ASP A 103 -18.45 9.58 14.60
N ALA A 104 -19.49 10.08 13.91
CA ALA A 104 -20.31 9.23 13.05
C ALA A 104 -19.55 8.64 11.85
N ILE A 105 -18.50 9.31 11.38
CA ILE A 105 -17.68 8.81 10.27
C ILE A 105 -16.74 7.72 10.77
N ASP A 106 -16.13 7.94 11.95
CA ASP A 106 -15.28 6.94 12.60
C ASP A 106 -16.04 5.66 12.94
N THR A 107 -17.28 5.79 13.42
CA THR A 107 -18.15 4.66 13.72
C THR A 107 -18.41 3.80 12.48
N ASP A 108 -18.79 4.41 11.36
CA ASP A 108 -19.00 3.71 10.09
C ASP A 108 -17.67 3.13 9.54
N ALA A 109 -16.55 3.86 9.68
CA ALA A 109 -15.25 3.40 9.24
C ALA A 109 -14.76 2.17 10.02
N GLN A 110 -15.01 2.11 11.34
CA GLN A 110 -14.70 0.94 12.16
C GLN A 110 -15.51 -0.29 11.72
N GLU A 111 -16.81 -0.13 11.43
CA GLU A 111 -17.64 -1.22 10.92
C GLU A 111 -17.14 -1.73 9.55
N ARG A 112 -16.72 -0.83 8.67
CA ARG A 112 -16.21 -1.16 7.33
C ARG A 112 -14.82 -1.75 7.35
N SER A 113 -13.98 -1.31 8.27
CA SER A 113 -12.58 -1.71 8.49
C SER A 113 -11.62 -1.42 7.33
N THR A 114 -12.07 -1.49 6.09
CA THR A 114 -11.29 -1.27 4.87
C THR A 114 -12.18 -0.87 3.69
N SER A 115 -11.59 -0.31 2.65
CA SER A 115 -12.27 -0.23 1.34
C SER A 115 -12.27 -1.59 0.66
N VAL A 116 -13.33 -1.92 -0.07
CA VAL A 116 -13.46 -3.15 -0.84
C VAL A 116 -13.51 -2.81 -2.32
N TYR A 117 -12.53 -3.32 -3.07
CA TYR A 117 -12.37 -3.03 -4.49
C TYR A 117 -12.92 -4.19 -5.32
N PHE A 118 -14.00 -3.91 -6.07
CA PHE A 118 -14.51 -4.78 -7.13
C PHE A 118 -14.08 -4.25 -8.49
N PRO A 119 -14.09 -5.08 -9.53
CA PRO A 119 -13.80 -4.66 -10.88
C PRO A 119 -14.67 -3.55 -11.33
N ARG A 120 -14.80 -2.41 -11.31
CA ARG A 120 -15.72 -1.32 -11.70
C ARG A 120 -16.50 -0.70 -10.53
N ARG A 121 -16.36 -1.17 -9.31
CA ARG A 121 -17.02 -0.60 -8.14
C ARG A 121 -16.12 -0.63 -6.92
N VAL A 122 -16.07 0.44 -6.19
CA VAL A 122 -15.42 0.49 -4.88
C VAL A 122 -16.50 0.70 -3.82
N ILE A 123 -16.42 -0.05 -2.73
CA ILE A 123 -17.14 0.25 -1.49
C ILE A 123 -16.12 0.89 -0.55
N PRO A 124 -16.06 2.21 -0.47
CA PRO A 124 -14.99 2.90 0.25
C PRO A 124 -15.21 2.82 1.76
N MET A 125 -14.11 2.77 2.53
CA MET A 125 -14.16 2.84 4.00
C MET A 125 -14.68 4.19 4.49
N LEU A 126 -14.33 5.27 3.80
CA LEU A 126 -14.74 6.64 4.12
C LEU A 126 -15.64 7.20 3.00
N PRO A 127 -16.54 8.15 3.30
CA PRO A 127 -17.32 8.85 2.28
C PRO A 127 -16.43 9.47 1.19
N GLU A 128 -16.87 9.40 -0.07
CA GLU A 128 -16.06 9.80 -1.23
C GLU A 128 -15.60 11.26 -1.21
N ASN A 129 -16.37 12.18 -0.58
CA ASN A 129 -15.92 13.56 -0.40
C ASN A 129 -14.70 13.69 0.52
N LEU A 130 -14.40 12.67 1.32
CA LEU A 130 -13.14 12.54 2.06
C LEU A 130 -12.13 11.76 1.24
N SER A 131 -12.40 10.49 0.93
CA SER A 131 -11.41 9.58 0.32
C SER A 131 -10.91 10.06 -1.04
N ASN A 132 -11.80 10.51 -1.93
CA ASN A 132 -11.45 11.03 -3.26
C ASN A 132 -11.32 12.56 -3.28
N GLY A 133 -11.81 13.23 -2.22
CA GLY A 133 -11.91 14.68 -2.09
C GLY A 133 -10.80 15.29 -1.23
N ILE A 134 -11.20 15.76 -0.02
CA ILE A 134 -10.30 16.57 0.83
C ILE A 134 -9.09 15.83 1.37
N CYS A 135 -9.17 14.49 1.56
CA CYS A 135 -8.05 13.68 2.01
C CYS A 135 -7.15 13.24 0.84
N SER A 136 -7.70 13.05 -0.35
CA SER A 136 -6.90 12.66 -1.51
C SER A 136 -5.88 13.75 -1.88
N LEU A 137 -4.61 13.38 -2.01
CA LEU A 137 -3.49 14.29 -2.33
C LEU A 137 -3.49 14.68 -3.82
N ASN A 138 -4.67 15.17 -4.28
CA ASN A 138 -4.88 15.60 -5.66
C ASN A 138 -3.90 16.70 -6.09
N PRO A 139 -3.51 16.75 -7.39
CA PRO A 139 -2.58 17.75 -7.89
C PRO A 139 -3.16 19.17 -7.81
N ASP A 140 -2.27 20.15 -7.67
CA ASP A 140 -2.55 21.60 -7.73
C ASP A 140 -3.48 22.16 -6.67
N VAL A 141 -3.84 21.38 -5.65
CA VAL A 141 -4.68 21.81 -4.53
C VAL A 141 -3.99 21.58 -3.18
N GLU A 142 -4.33 22.42 -2.21
CA GLU A 142 -3.80 22.28 -0.85
C GLU A 142 -4.41 21.07 -0.16
N ARG A 143 -3.55 20.25 0.49
CA ARG A 143 -3.95 19.08 1.27
C ARG A 143 -3.18 19.01 2.58
N LEU A 144 -3.85 18.54 3.61
CA LEU A 144 -3.21 18.29 4.91
C LEU A 144 -2.58 16.90 4.90
N CYS A 145 -1.36 16.82 5.41
CA CYS A 145 -0.65 15.55 5.49
C CYS A 145 0.13 15.41 6.79
N MET A 146 0.42 14.16 7.13
CA MET A 146 1.44 13.77 8.11
C MET A 146 2.68 13.34 7.33
N VAL A 147 3.81 13.91 7.68
CA VAL A 147 5.08 13.72 6.96
C VAL A 147 6.03 12.85 7.76
N CYS A 148 6.66 11.90 7.09
CA CYS A 148 7.90 11.25 7.50
C CYS A 148 9.04 11.79 6.63
N ASP A 149 9.96 12.56 7.23
CA ASP A 149 11.11 13.19 6.57
C ASP A 149 12.38 12.49 7.04
N MET A 150 13.07 11.80 6.13
CA MET A 150 14.14 10.85 6.43
C MET A 150 15.44 11.26 5.75
N ILE A 151 16.56 11.05 6.44
CA ILE A 151 17.90 11.06 5.82
C ILE A 151 18.39 9.62 5.70
N ILE A 152 18.63 9.19 4.48
CA ILE A 152 19.05 7.82 4.13
C ILE A 152 20.47 7.88 3.58
N THR A 153 21.37 7.04 4.14
CA THR A 153 22.75 6.96 3.68
C THR A 153 22.85 6.29 2.31
N TYR A 154 23.96 6.49 1.62
CA TYR A 154 24.26 5.77 0.36
C TYR A 154 24.30 4.24 0.52
N ALA A 155 24.40 3.74 1.75
CA ALA A 155 24.32 2.30 2.07
C ALA A 155 22.90 1.81 2.39
N GLY A 156 21.88 2.68 2.26
CA GLY A 156 20.47 2.34 2.49
C GLY A 156 20.06 2.29 3.96
N ASN A 157 20.87 2.83 4.89
CA ASN A 157 20.48 2.90 6.29
C ASN A 157 19.81 4.25 6.57
N ILE A 158 18.69 4.23 7.29
CA ILE A 158 18.04 5.44 7.81
C ILE A 158 18.93 6.00 8.92
N LYS A 159 19.44 7.22 8.71
CA LYS A 159 20.33 7.91 9.66
C LYS A 159 19.54 8.67 10.70
N GLU A 160 18.51 9.38 10.25
CA GLU A 160 17.64 10.20 11.07
C GLU A 160 16.27 10.33 10.39
N TYR A 161 15.24 10.55 11.18
CA TYR A 161 13.88 10.80 10.68
C TYR A 161 13.13 11.70 11.67
N ARG A 162 12.11 12.37 11.15
CA ARG A 162 11.19 13.19 11.94
C ARG A 162 9.78 13.10 11.37
N PHE A 163 8.80 13.20 12.28
CA PHE A 163 7.38 13.28 11.92
C PHE A 163 6.84 14.65 12.25
N TYR A 164 6.04 15.21 11.35
CA TYR A 164 5.36 16.47 11.59
C TYR A 164 4.12 16.62 10.70
N PRO A 165 3.06 17.32 11.18
CA PRO A 165 1.93 17.68 10.36
C PRO A 165 2.33 18.80 9.39
N ALA A 166 1.84 18.71 8.15
CA ALA A 166 2.15 19.68 7.11
C ALA A 166 0.93 20.03 6.26
N VAL A 167 1.05 21.09 5.48
CA VAL A 167 0.23 21.37 4.32
C VAL A 167 1.10 21.24 3.09
N MET A 168 0.60 20.55 2.09
CA MET A 168 1.28 20.34 0.83
C MET A 168 0.38 20.65 -0.37
N ARG A 169 0.98 20.68 -1.53
CA ARG A 169 0.32 20.67 -2.84
C ARG A 169 1.07 19.66 -3.70
N SER A 170 0.37 18.66 -4.22
CA SER A 170 0.99 17.73 -5.17
C SER A 170 1.26 18.45 -6.49
N HIS A 171 2.48 18.36 -6.99
CA HIS A 171 2.90 19.00 -8.23
C HIS A 171 2.57 18.18 -9.47
N ALA A 172 2.28 16.88 -9.30
CA ALA A 172 1.82 16.01 -10.37
C ALA A 172 1.13 14.77 -9.82
N ARG A 173 0.09 14.32 -10.55
CA ARG A 173 -0.46 12.99 -10.45
C ARG A 173 0.17 12.14 -11.54
N LEU A 174 1.00 11.19 -11.15
CA LEU A 174 1.68 10.28 -12.07
C LEU A 174 1.09 8.88 -11.95
N THR A 175 1.28 8.06 -13.01
CA THR A 175 0.89 6.65 -12.96
C THR A 175 2.13 5.76 -12.95
N TYR A 176 1.99 4.54 -12.42
CA TYR A 176 3.09 3.57 -12.39
C TYR A 176 3.65 3.29 -13.78
N ASN A 177 2.78 3.12 -14.78
CA ASN A 177 3.22 2.85 -16.14
C ASN A 177 3.94 4.06 -16.76
N GLN A 178 3.38 5.28 -16.58
CA GLN A 178 4.01 6.51 -17.05
C GLN A 178 5.41 6.70 -16.46
N VAL A 179 5.56 6.52 -15.16
CA VAL A 179 6.86 6.63 -14.47
C VAL A 179 7.83 5.56 -14.95
N TRP A 180 7.34 4.34 -15.17
CA TRP A 180 8.17 3.26 -15.68
C TRP A 180 8.65 3.51 -17.10
N ASP A 181 7.78 3.98 -18.00
CA ASP A 181 8.16 4.34 -19.37
C ASP A 181 9.22 5.45 -19.38
N TRP A 182 9.08 6.44 -18.48
CA TRP A 182 10.09 7.50 -18.37
C TRP A 182 11.46 6.99 -17.90
N ILE A 183 11.47 6.02 -16.98
CA ILE A 183 12.71 5.43 -16.46
C ILE A 183 13.33 4.47 -17.47
N SER A 184 12.54 3.58 -18.06
CA SER A 184 13.03 2.52 -18.95
C SER A 184 13.58 3.06 -20.26
N ASP A 185 12.95 4.10 -20.80
CA ASP A 185 13.29 4.69 -22.10
C ASP A 185 14.13 5.98 -21.94
N ASP A 186 14.49 6.35 -20.71
CA ASP A 186 15.26 7.56 -20.37
C ASP A 186 14.67 8.85 -20.99
N LEU A 187 13.32 8.95 -20.95
CA LEU A 187 12.60 10.05 -21.57
C LEU A 187 12.80 11.37 -20.82
N ASP A 188 12.85 12.46 -21.56
CA ASP A 188 12.85 13.80 -20.96
C ASP A 188 11.43 14.22 -20.59
N HIS A 189 11.26 14.75 -19.35
CA HIS A 189 9.97 15.19 -18.82
C HIS A 189 10.17 16.18 -17.65
N PRO A 190 9.15 16.99 -17.29
CA PRO A 190 9.29 18.05 -16.28
C PRO A 190 9.76 17.57 -14.88
N HIS A 191 9.52 16.31 -14.53
CA HIS A 191 9.86 15.72 -13.23
C HIS A 191 11.09 14.81 -13.27
N LYS A 192 11.86 14.81 -14.38
CA LYS A 192 12.97 13.87 -14.60
C LYS A 192 13.96 13.83 -13.44
N ALA A 193 14.48 14.98 -13.03
CA ALA A 193 15.50 15.04 -11.97
C ALA A 193 15.03 14.42 -10.64
N GLN A 194 13.75 14.60 -10.32
CA GLN A 194 13.14 14.04 -9.12
C GLN A 194 12.90 12.54 -9.26
N ILE A 195 12.32 12.09 -10.36
CA ILE A 195 12.05 10.67 -10.61
C ILE A 195 13.36 9.89 -10.68
N ASP A 196 14.38 10.38 -11.36
CA ASP A 196 15.71 9.77 -11.39
C ASP A 196 16.32 9.66 -9.98
N THR A 197 16.11 10.66 -9.13
CA THR A 197 16.61 10.64 -7.75
C THR A 197 15.86 9.61 -6.90
N LEU A 198 14.53 9.57 -7.01
CA LEU A 198 13.69 8.54 -6.38
C LEU A 198 14.09 7.14 -6.83
N TYR A 199 14.32 6.94 -8.12
CA TYR A 199 14.71 5.64 -8.67
C TYR A 199 16.09 5.18 -8.17
N LYS A 200 17.07 6.11 -8.12
CA LYS A 200 18.40 5.79 -7.54
C LYS A 200 18.29 5.40 -6.06
N LEU A 201 17.49 6.12 -5.30
CA LEU A 201 17.24 5.81 -3.89
C LEU A 201 16.52 4.46 -3.74
N PHE A 202 15.50 4.20 -4.56
CA PHE A 202 14.81 2.92 -4.60
C PHE A 202 15.77 1.75 -4.78
N LYS A 203 16.70 1.82 -5.74
CA LYS A 203 17.70 0.75 -5.96
C LYS A 203 18.58 0.50 -4.74
N ILE A 204 18.91 1.55 -3.99
CA ILE A 204 19.66 1.44 -2.73
C ILE A 204 18.82 0.73 -1.64
N LEU A 205 17.55 1.14 -1.48
CA LEU A 205 16.63 0.54 -0.50
C LEU A 205 16.33 -0.92 -0.84
N GLN A 206 16.06 -1.23 -2.10
CA GLN A 206 15.81 -2.58 -2.60
C GLN A 206 17.00 -3.51 -2.32
N LYS A 207 18.22 -3.05 -2.64
CA LYS A 207 19.43 -3.80 -2.31
C LYS A 207 19.52 -4.08 -0.81
N LYS A 208 19.26 -3.07 0.03
CA LYS A 208 19.26 -3.21 1.48
C LYS A 208 18.20 -4.19 1.99
N ARG A 209 17.04 -4.20 1.37
CA ARG A 209 15.95 -5.15 1.65
C ARG A 209 16.41 -6.60 1.38
N PHE A 210 17.04 -6.86 0.25
CA PHE A 210 17.58 -8.19 -0.07
C PHE A 210 18.69 -8.61 0.89
N GLU A 211 19.59 -7.70 1.27
CA GLU A 211 20.64 -7.98 2.26
C GLU A 211 20.07 -8.41 3.63
N ARG A 212 18.84 -7.94 3.98
CA ARG A 212 18.14 -8.38 5.19
C ARG A 212 17.49 -9.75 5.05
N GLY A 213 17.38 -10.29 3.84
CA GLY A 213 16.76 -11.58 3.56
C GLY A 213 15.29 -11.48 3.16
N ALA A 214 14.86 -10.36 2.59
CA ALA A 214 13.50 -10.28 2.04
C ALA A 214 13.37 -11.27 0.88
N VAL A 215 12.26 -12.00 0.88
CA VAL A 215 11.86 -12.90 -0.21
C VAL A 215 10.80 -12.20 -1.02
N GLU A 216 11.01 -12.10 -2.33
CA GLU A 216 9.95 -11.68 -3.25
C GLU A 216 9.20 -12.93 -3.73
N PHE A 217 7.90 -12.96 -3.46
CA PHE A 217 7.01 -13.95 -4.04
C PHE A 217 6.40 -13.34 -5.30
N GLU A 218 6.64 -13.97 -6.44
CA GLU A 218 6.00 -13.59 -7.69
C GLU A 218 4.61 -14.20 -7.72
N SER A 219 3.60 -13.43 -7.31
CA SER A 219 2.19 -13.78 -7.52
C SER A 219 1.69 -13.11 -8.79
N VAL A 220 1.05 -13.87 -9.65
CA VAL A 220 0.37 -13.32 -10.82
C VAL A 220 -0.97 -12.74 -10.38
N GLU A 221 -1.03 -11.41 -10.23
CA GLU A 221 -2.29 -10.71 -10.10
C GLU A 221 -2.96 -10.60 -11.48
N THR A 222 -4.27 -10.66 -11.52
CA THR A 222 -5.02 -10.55 -12.77
C THR A 222 -5.94 -9.34 -12.76
N GLN A 223 -6.07 -8.69 -13.91
CA GLN A 223 -7.03 -7.62 -14.16
C GLN A 223 -8.07 -8.07 -15.18
N MET A 224 -9.31 -7.75 -14.91
CA MET A 224 -10.43 -7.96 -15.83
C MET A 224 -10.59 -6.75 -16.72
N LEU A 225 -10.55 -6.94 -18.03
CA LEU A 225 -10.88 -5.93 -19.03
C LEU A 225 -12.34 -6.12 -19.43
N PHE A 226 -13.07 -5.03 -19.58
CA PHE A 226 -14.50 -5.05 -19.88
C PHE A 226 -14.78 -4.41 -21.25
N ASP A 227 -15.77 -4.96 -21.95
CA ASP A 227 -16.34 -4.37 -23.16
C ASP A 227 -17.23 -3.16 -22.84
N ASP A 228 -17.74 -2.48 -23.88
CA ASP A 228 -18.62 -1.31 -23.75
C ASP A 228 -19.96 -1.63 -23.04
N ASN A 229 -20.38 -2.90 -23.03
CA ASN A 229 -21.57 -3.40 -22.34
C ASN A 229 -21.29 -3.78 -20.89
N GLY A 230 -20.03 -3.68 -20.43
CA GLY A 230 -19.62 -4.01 -19.09
C GLY A 230 -19.48 -5.51 -18.81
N LYS A 231 -19.36 -6.34 -19.85
CA LYS A 231 -19.02 -7.75 -19.72
C LYS A 231 -17.52 -7.95 -19.76
N ILE A 232 -17.03 -8.99 -19.09
CA ILE A 232 -15.60 -9.34 -19.11
C ILE A 232 -15.23 -9.74 -20.54
N GLU A 233 -14.34 -8.95 -21.16
CA GLU A 233 -13.77 -9.24 -22.48
C GLU A 233 -12.54 -10.14 -22.35
N LYS A 234 -11.63 -9.80 -21.42
CA LYS A 234 -10.38 -10.53 -21.17
C LYS A 234 -9.99 -10.49 -19.71
N ILE A 235 -9.26 -11.50 -19.26
CA ILE A 235 -8.53 -11.52 -18.02
C ILE A 235 -7.04 -11.51 -18.36
N VAL A 236 -6.33 -10.48 -17.94
CA VAL A 236 -4.90 -10.29 -18.26
C VAL A 236 -4.06 -10.22 -16.99
N PRO A 237 -2.81 -10.69 -17.01
CA PRO A 237 -1.93 -10.50 -15.86
C PRO A 237 -1.59 -9.03 -15.66
N VAL A 238 -1.52 -8.59 -14.41
CA VAL A 238 -0.97 -7.28 -14.04
C VAL A 238 0.53 -7.39 -13.97
N VAL A 239 1.23 -6.58 -14.77
CA VAL A 239 2.68 -6.54 -14.74
C VAL A 239 3.13 -5.50 -13.71
N ARG A 240 3.72 -5.95 -12.61
CA ARG A 240 4.39 -5.06 -11.64
C ARG A 240 5.74 -4.63 -12.20
N ASN A 241 5.92 -3.33 -12.38
CA ASN A 241 7.19 -2.73 -12.77
C ASN A 241 7.93 -2.09 -11.59
N ASP A 242 9.12 -1.55 -11.82
CA ASP A 242 9.93 -0.94 -10.76
C ASP A 242 9.30 0.32 -10.15
N ALA A 243 8.38 1.01 -10.83
CA ALA A 243 7.68 2.16 -10.25
C ALA A 243 6.75 1.75 -9.11
N HIS A 244 6.08 0.58 -9.20
CA HIS A 244 5.31 0.01 -8.09
C HIS A 244 6.22 -0.30 -6.89
N LYS A 245 7.37 -0.94 -7.15
CA LYS A 245 8.35 -1.29 -6.12
C LYS A 245 9.00 -0.07 -5.48
N LEU A 246 9.18 1.02 -6.24
CA LEU A 246 9.70 2.30 -5.76
C LEU A 246 8.80 2.88 -4.67
N ILE A 247 7.50 2.97 -4.93
CA ILE A 247 6.54 3.47 -3.94
C ILE A 247 6.47 2.53 -2.74
N GLU A 248 6.44 1.21 -2.96
CA GLU A 248 6.50 0.22 -1.87
C GLU A 248 7.70 0.44 -0.95
N GLU A 249 8.91 0.64 -1.49
CA GLU A 249 10.10 0.88 -0.66
C GLU A 249 10.03 2.22 0.11
N CYS A 250 9.45 3.27 -0.48
CA CYS A 250 9.22 4.53 0.23
C CYS A 250 8.26 4.33 1.41
N MET A 251 7.16 3.60 1.21
CA MET A 251 6.18 3.29 2.26
C MET A 251 6.79 2.40 3.34
N LEU A 252 7.55 1.37 2.97
CA LEU A 252 8.25 0.50 3.94
C LEU A 252 9.23 1.30 4.80
N ALA A 253 10.00 2.20 4.21
CA ALA A 253 10.92 3.06 4.96
C ALA A 253 10.18 3.95 5.97
N ALA A 254 9.06 4.58 5.57
CA ALA A 254 8.24 5.39 6.46
C ALA A 254 7.58 4.56 7.57
N ASN A 255 7.07 3.37 7.24
CA ASN A 255 6.46 2.45 8.22
C ASN A 255 7.45 1.96 9.27
N VAL A 256 8.69 1.64 8.87
CA VAL A 256 9.76 1.26 9.80
C VAL A 256 10.07 2.42 10.75
N CYS A 257 10.22 3.65 10.23
CA CYS A 257 10.43 4.83 11.06
C CYS A 257 9.29 5.06 12.04
N ALA A 258 8.03 4.88 11.61
CA ALA A 258 6.86 5.04 12.45
C ALA A 258 6.83 4.00 13.59
N ALA A 259 7.08 2.73 13.28
CA ALA A 259 7.16 1.67 14.27
C ALA A 259 8.28 1.94 15.29
N GLU A 260 9.48 2.26 14.83
CA GLU A 260 10.61 2.61 15.71
C GLU A 260 10.31 3.83 16.59
N PHE A 261 9.66 4.86 16.03
CA PHE A 261 9.26 6.06 16.78
C PHE A 261 8.30 5.69 17.92
N LEU A 262 7.29 4.88 17.66
CA LEU A 262 6.30 4.47 18.65
C LEU A 262 6.93 3.59 19.74
N ILE A 263 7.77 2.62 19.35
CA ILE A 263 8.51 1.75 20.29
C ILE A 263 9.42 2.60 21.20
N LYS A 264 10.22 3.49 20.60
CA LYS A 264 11.16 4.36 21.33
C LYS A 264 10.46 5.27 22.33
N ASN A 265 9.26 5.75 22.00
CA ASN A 265 8.45 6.58 22.87
C ASN A 265 7.50 5.78 23.78
N LYS A 266 7.56 4.44 23.74
CA LYS A 266 6.73 3.53 24.56
C LYS A 266 5.23 3.74 24.37
N HIS A 267 4.82 4.07 23.15
CA HIS A 267 3.41 4.16 22.79
C HIS A 267 2.88 2.81 22.36
N THR A 268 1.72 2.44 22.88
CA THR A 268 0.97 1.29 22.39
C THR A 268 0.48 1.57 20.96
N ALA A 269 0.72 0.65 20.07
CA ALA A 269 0.30 0.73 18.68
C ALA A 269 -0.02 -0.65 18.14
N LEU A 270 -0.67 -0.72 16.99
CA LEU A 270 -0.89 -1.96 16.29
C LEU A 270 0.33 -2.23 15.37
N PHE A 271 1.20 -3.13 15.81
CA PHE A 271 2.34 -3.60 15.03
C PHE A 271 1.93 -4.80 14.18
N ARG A 272 2.35 -4.82 12.93
CA ARG A 272 2.12 -5.96 12.06
C ARG A 272 3.27 -6.95 12.19
N ASN A 273 3.05 -7.99 12.98
CA ASN A 273 4.05 -9.01 13.28
C ASN A 273 3.89 -10.22 12.37
N HIS A 274 5.01 -10.82 12.00
CA HIS A 274 5.06 -12.04 11.20
C HIS A 274 5.90 -13.07 11.94
N LEU A 275 5.24 -14.00 12.59
CA LEU A 275 5.89 -15.06 13.34
C LEU A 275 6.60 -16.07 12.41
N GLY A 276 7.60 -16.76 12.94
CA GLY A 276 8.24 -17.87 12.26
C GLY A 276 7.25 -19.01 11.94
N PRO A 277 7.64 -19.97 11.09
CA PRO A 277 6.77 -21.08 10.71
C PRO A 277 6.41 -21.96 11.91
N ALA A 278 5.19 -22.50 11.93
CA ALA A 278 4.82 -23.51 12.90
C ALA A 278 5.69 -24.78 12.70
N PRO A 279 6.13 -25.46 13.77
CA PRO A 279 7.03 -26.62 13.68
C PRO A 279 6.54 -27.70 12.72
N GLU A 280 5.24 -28.02 12.76
CA GLU A 280 4.63 -29.03 11.87
C GLU A 280 4.70 -28.62 10.39
N LYS A 281 4.42 -27.34 10.08
CA LYS A 281 4.50 -26.82 8.72
C LYS A 281 5.95 -26.79 8.21
N LEU A 282 6.90 -26.48 9.11
CA LEU A 282 8.32 -26.49 8.79
C LEU A 282 8.82 -27.91 8.48
N ALA A 283 8.40 -28.90 9.28
CA ALA A 283 8.73 -30.30 9.06
C ALA A 283 8.18 -30.80 7.71
N THR A 284 6.91 -30.50 7.42
CA THR A 284 6.26 -30.85 6.14
C THR A 284 6.98 -30.20 4.95
N LEU A 285 7.34 -28.91 5.04
CA LEU A 285 8.09 -28.23 3.98
C LEU A 285 9.44 -28.93 3.73
N ARG A 286 10.19 -29.25 4.78
CA ARG A 286 11.50 -29.91 4.66
C ARG A 286 11.42 -31.29 4.05
N GLU A 287 10.43 -32.10 4.44
CA GLU A 287 10.16 -33.40 3.84
C GLU A 287 9.93 -33.27 2.33
N GLN A 288 9.04 -32.36 1.93
CA GLN A 288 8.72 -32.13 0.52
C GLN A 288 9.92 -31.61 -0.28
N LEU A 289 10.70 -30.66 0.28
CA LEU A 289 11.92 -30.15 -0.34
C LEU A 289 12.97 -31.27 -0.51
N GLY A 290 13.11 -32.15 0.50
CA GLY A 290 14.03 -33.28 0.44
C GLY A 290 13.78 -34.23 -0.71
N LEU A 291 12.49 -34.47 -1.05
CA LEU A 291 12.10 -35.30 -2.21
C LEU A 291 12.51 -34.65 -3.54
N LEU A 292 12.70 -33.35 -3.57
CA LEU A 292 13.08 -32.56 -4.75
C LEU A 292 14.59 -32.19 -4.76
N GLY A 293 15.37 -32.72 -3.82
CA GLY A 293 16.78 -32.44 -3.69
C GLY A 293 17.13 -31.04 -3.19
N LEU A 294 16.18 -30.38 -2.51
CA LEU A 294 16.32 -29.02 -1.98
C LEU A 294 16.42 -29.05 -0.45
N GLN A 295 17.02 -28.02 0.12
CA GLN A 295 17.16 -27.91 1.58
C GLN A 295 16.89 -26.47 2.07
N LEU A 296 16.10 -26.35 3.14
CA LEU A 296 15.94 -25.12 3.91
C LEU A 296 16.91 -25.14 5.08
N GLY A 297 17.81 -24.17 5.14
CA GLY A 297 18.73 -23.96 6.25
C GLY A 297 18.06 -23.53 7.55
N GLY A 298 18.87 -23.06 8.52
CA GLY A 298 18.39 -22.42 9.75
C GLY A 298 17.89 -23.36 10.86
N GLY A 299 18.06 -24.70 10.76
CA GLY A 299 17.62 -25.62 11.82
C GLY A 299 16.15 -25.41 12.22
N ASP A 300 15.81 -25.53 13.49
CA ASP A 300 14.41 -25.41 13.96
C ASP A 300 13.85 -23.99 13.90
N ASN A 301 14.69 -22.98 13.68
CA ASN A 301 14.32 -21.58 13.62
C ASN A 301 14.89 -20.89 12.37
N PRO A 302 14.41 -21.21 11.16
CA PRO A 302 14.91 -20.61 9.94
C PRO A 302 14.61 -19.10 9.93
N THR A 303 15.63 -18.33 9.53
CA THR A 303 15.56 -16.88 9.41
C THR A 303 15.06 -16.46 8.02
N PRO A 304 14.66 -15.19 7.82
CA PRO A 304 14.35 -14.68 6.49
C PRO A 304 15.46 -14.91 5.46
N LYS A 305 16.75 -14.88 5.88
CA LYS A 305 17.88 -15.17 5.00
C LYS A 305 17.94 -16.62 4.54
N ASP A 306 17.52 -17.57 5.39
CA ASP A 306 17.45 -18.99 5.02
C ASP A 306 16.37 -19.22 3.97
N TYR A 307 15.22 -18.53 4.10
CA TYR A 307 14.16 -18.54 3.10
C TYR A 307 14.59 -17.86 1.79
N ALA A 308 15.31 -16.74 1.86
CA ALA A 308 15.85 -16.08 0.68
C ALA A 308 16.84 -17.00 -0.06
N ALA A 309 17.73 -17.68 0.66
CA ALA A 309 18.67 -18.66 0.10
C ALA A 309 17.95 -19.88 -0.53
N LEU A 310 16.82 -20.30 0.04
CA LEU A 310 15.98 -21.33 -0.54
C LEU A 310 15.32 -20.84 -1.84
N ALA A 311 14.77 -19.62 -1.85
CA ALA A 311 14.13 -19.05 -3.04
C ALA A 311 15.11 -18.92 -4.22
N GLU A 312 16.38 -18.62 -3.96
CA GLU A 312 17.42 -18.61 -5.01
C GLU A 312 17.59 -19.97 -5.69
N GLN A 313 17.37 -21.10 -4.96
CA GLN A 313 17.46 -22.45 -5.53
C GLN A 313 16.29 -22.76 -6.49
N PHE A 314 15.23 -21.96 -6.47
CA PHE A 314 14.06 -22.15 -7.35
C PHE A 314 14.26 -21.52 -8.73
N LYS A 315 15.19 -20.57 -8.87
CA LYS A 315 15.41 -19.83 -10.12
C LYS A 315 15.74 -20.76 -11.27
N GLY A 316 15.00 -20.59 -12.36
CA GLY A 316 15.18 -21.37 -13.58
C GLY A 316 14.64 -22.82 -13.53
N ARG A 317 14.01 -23.23 -12.44
CA ARG A 317 13.37 -24.55 -12.35
C ARG A 317 11.97 -24.50 -12.97
N PRO A 318 11.53 -25.56 -13.64
CA PRO A 318 10.19 -25.65 -14.22
C PRO A 318 9.07 -25.69 -13.14
N ASP A 319 9.41 -26.09 -11.92
CA ASP A 319 8.51 -26.21 -10.76
C ASP A 319 8.63 -25.03 -9.78
N ALA A 320 9.29 -23.93 -10.18
CA ALA A 320 9.55 -22.76 -9.31
C ALA A 320 8.28 -22.18 -8.67
N GLU A 321 7.19 -22.04 -9.43
CA GLU A 321 5.92 -21.52 -8.91
C GLU A 321 5.33 -22.41 -7.81
N LEU A 322 5.36 -23.74 -8.02
CA LEU A 322 4.91 -24.70 -7.01
C LEU A 322 5.75 -24.60 -5.74
N LEU A 323 7.05 -24.50 -5.87
CA LEU A 323 7.98 -24.37 -4.75
C LEU A 323 7.75 -23.07 -3.97
N GLN A 324 7.48 -21.95 -4.65
CA GLN A 324 7.11 -20.69 -4.01
C GLN A 324 5.80 -20.81 -3.22
N VAL A 325 4.77 -21.48 -3.78
CA VAL A 325 3.51 -21.74 -3.07
C VAL A 325 3.72 -22.62 -1.85
N MET A 326 4.53 -23.67 -1.95
CA MET A 326 4.87 -24.54 -0.82
C MET A 326 5.58 -23.76 0.29
N MET A 327 6.55 -22.94 -0.07
CA MET A 327 7.27 -22.06 0.85
C MET A 327 6.34 -21.06 1.53
N LEU A 328 5.45 -20.38 0.77
CA LEU A 328 4.48 -19.44 1.30
C LEU A 328 3.49 -20.10 2.27
N ARG A 329 3.02 -21.31 1.97
CA ARG A 329 2.11 -22.07 2.84
C ARG A 329 2.74 -22.52 4.15
N SER A 330 4.05 -22.64 4.20
CA SER A 330 4.77 -22.97 5.44
C SER A 330 4.81 -21.80 6.42
N MET A 331 4.70 -20.57 5.93
CA MET A 331 4.73 -19.36 6.76
C MET A 331 3.41 -19.14 7.48
N GLN A 332 3.47 -18.43 8.59
CA GLN A 332 2.27 -17.96 9.29
C GLN A 332 1.77 -16.67 8.63
N GLN A 333 0.49 -16.36 8.77
CA GLN A 333 -0.03 -15.05 8.39
C GLN A 333 0.45 -13.99 9.35
N ALA A 334 0.71 -12.79 8.84
CA ALA A 334 1.00 -11.65 9.68
C ALA A 334 -0.24 -11.26 10.49
N VAL A 335 -0.03 -10.90 11.76
CA VAL A 335 -1.08 -10.49 12.70
C VAL A 335 -0.80 -9.08 13.21
N TYR A 336 -1.84 -8.41 13.70
CA TYR A 336 -1.70 -7.13 14.39
C TYR A 336 -1.69 -7.36 15.91
N GLU A 337 -0.66 -6.83 16.56
CA GLU A 337 -0.46 -6.98 18.01
C GLU A 337 -0.01 -5.65 18.62
N PRO A 338 -0.30 -5.40 19.93
CA PRO A 338 0.07 -4.15 20.60
C PRO A 338 1.56 -4.05 20.96
N HIS A 339 2.34 -5.06 20.65
CA HIS A 339 3.79 -5.16 20.88
C HIS A 339 4.48 -5.73 19.65
N CYS A 340 5.77 -5.43 19.48
CA CYS A 340 6.62 -5.92 18.40
C CYS A 340 7.69 -6.87 18.95
#